data_123fda13e1b9091dfc4fde15f5516732
#
_entry.id   123fda13e1b9091dfc4fde15f5516732
#
_cell.length_a   1.000
_cell.length_b   1.000
_cell.length_c   1.000
_cell.angle_alpha   90.00
_cell.angle_beta   90.00
_cell.angle_gamma   90.00
#
_symmetry.space_group_name_H-M   'P 1'
#
loop_
_entity.id
_entity.type
_entity.pdbx_description
1 polymer ?
#
loop_
_entity_poly.entity_id
_entity_poly.type
_entity_poly.pdbx_seq_one_letter_code
_entity_poly.pdbx_strand_id
1 'polypeptide(L)'
;MQVKFCGFTQPSDIKMAAKLGVDAVGLVFYAPSPRAVTIEQAQLLSASLPAFISVVALVVNMPRAELIELANHVPFDIIQFHGDETPEQCQQLASAVNKRWIKALRINTEQHTTAGVSAQIDEFAAAGANSILLDAYHPHKYGGTGARFDWSLLPQDSSLPIILAGGLDADNVAATLELPIYAVDVS
;
A
#
# COMPACT_ATOMS: atom_id res chain seq x y z
N MET A 1 -9.79 -13.16 4.08
CA MET A 1 -8.77 -12.09 4.18
C MET A 1 -8.15 -11.88 2.81
N GLN A 2 -7.96 -10.64 2.37
CA GLN A 2 -7.35 -10.32 1.07
C GLN A 2 -5.83 -10.32 1.18
N VAL A 3 -5.14 -10.59 0.06
CA VAL A 3 -3.67 -10.65 0.01
C VAL A 3 -3.14 -9.75 -1.10
N LYS A 4 -2.24 -8.83 -0.74
CA LYS A 4 -1.48 -8.02 -1.67
C LYS A 4 -0.01 -8.40 -1.60
N PHE A 5 0.65 -8.55 -2.75
CA PHE A 5 2.10 -8.64 -2.84
C PHE A 5 2.66 -7.39 -3.51
N CYS A 6 3.72 -6.81 -2.93
CA CYS A 6 4.22 -5.50 -3.31
C CYS A 6 5.69 -5.51 -3.76
N GLY A 7 5.99 -4.74 -4.82
CA GLY A 7 7.35 -4.49 -5.29
C GLY A 7 7.83 -5.41 -6.40
N PHE A 8 6.93 -5.81 -7.29
CA PHE A 8 7.28 -6.60 -8.47
C PHE A 8 8.09 -5.80 -9.48
N THR A 9 9.15 -6.42 -10.00
CA THR A 9 10.00 -5.88 -11.06
C THR A 9 10.15 -6.86 -12.23
N GLN A 10 9.70 -8.12 -12.07
CA GLN A 10 9.85 -9.17 -13.08
C GLN A 10 8.51 -9.77 -13.49
N PRO A 11 8.26 -9.95 -14.81
CA PRO A 11 7.02 -10.57 -15.29
C PRO A 11 6.82 -12.03 -14.84
N SER A 12 7.90 -12.78 -14.57
CA SER A 12 7.82 -14.15 -14.04
C SER A 12 7.18 -14.19 -12.66
N ASP A 13 7.58 -13.26 -11.80
CA ASP A 13 7.18 -13.24 -10.40
C ASP A 13 5.74 -12.77 -10.24
N ILE A 14 5.34 -11.75 -11.01
CA ILE A 14 3.96 -11.27 -11.00
C ILE A 14 2.98 -12.32 -11.54
N LYS A 15 3.39 -13.12 -12.56
CA LYS A 15 2.61 -14.25 -13.05
C LYS A 15 2.50 -15.38 -12.03
N MET A 16 3.55 -15.61 -11.25
CA MET A 16 3.51 -16.60 -10.16
C MET A 16 2.56 -16.13 -9.06
N ALA A 17 2.62 -14.88 -8.63
CA ALA A 17 1.70 -14.31 -7.66
C ALA A 17 0.23 -14.43 -8.13
N ALA A 18 -0.04 -14.16 -9.40
CA ALA A 18 -1.37 -14.34 -9.98
C ALA A 18 -1.86 -15.80 -9.91
N LYS A 19 -0.99 -16.78 -10.16
CA LYS A 19 -1.32 -18.21 -10.01
C LYS A 19 -1.58 -18.63 -8.57
N LEU A 20 -0.95 -17.97 -7.60
CA LEU A 20 -1.19 -18.19 -6.17
C LEU A 20 -2.50 -17.57 -5.68
N GLY A 21 -3.17 -16.78 -6.52
CA GLY A 21 -4.47 -16.21 -6.21
C GLY A 21 -4.41 -14.95 -5.35
N VAL A 22 -3.39 -14.11 -5.51
CA VAL A 22 -3.36 -12.80 -4.83
C VAL A 22 -4.48 -11.89 -5.35
N ASP A 23 -4.99 -11.04 -4.50
CA ASP A 23 -6.07 -10.08 -4.82
C ASP A 23 -5.53 -8.78 -5.43
N ALA A 24 -4.29 -8.42 -5.07
CA ALA A 24 -3.66 -7.22 -5.58
C ALA A 24 -2.13 -7.37 -5.71
N VAL A 25 -1.56 -6.58 -6.61
CA VAL A 25 -0.11 -6.45 -6.81
C VAL A 25 0.31 -4.99 -6.72
N GLY A 26 1.45 -4.73 -6.07
CA GLY A 26 2.02 -3.40 -5.92
C GLY A 26 3.19 -3.16 -6.88
N LEU A 27 3.14 -2.04 -7.61
CA LEU A 27 4.23 -1.50 -8.44
C LEU A 27 4.74 -0.21 -7.79
N VAL A 28 6.04 -0.09 -7.61
CA VAL A 28 6.65 1.00 -6.85
C VAL A 28 7.16 2.10 -7.80
N PHE A 29 6.58 3.30 -7.69
CA PHE A 29 6.99 4.49 -8.44
C PHE A 29 7.69 5.48 -7.51
N TYR A 30 8.81 5.03 -6.94
CA TYR A 30 9.66 5.82 -6.05
C TYR A 30 11.12 5.51 -6.37
N ALA A 31 11.80 6.40 -7.09
CA ALA A 31 13.14 6.17 -7.64
C ALA A 31 14.22 5.70 -6.63
N PRO A 32 14.20 6.15 -5.34
CA PRO A 32 15.16 5.64 -4.37
C PRO A 32 14.94 4.17 -3.95
N SER A 33 13.79 3.58 -4.28
CA SER A 33 13.51 2.18 -3.97
C SER A 33 14.26 1.23 -4.91
N PRO A 34 14.89 0.15 -4.40
CA PRO A 34 15.49 -0.88 -5.27
C PRO A 34 14.44 -1.66 -6.09
N ARG A 35 13.16 -1.50 -5.75
CA ARG A 35 12.00 -2.10 -6.44
C ARG A 35 11.27 -1.11 -7.34
N ALA A 36 11.86 0.06 -7.61
CA ALA A 36 11.27 1.05 -8.49
C ALA A 36 11.13 0.50 -9.92
N VAL A 37 10.01 0.80 -10.56
CA VAL A 37 9.75 0.47 -11.96
C VAL A 37 9.52 1.73 -12.79
N THR A 38 9.90 1.66 -14.08
CA THR A 38 9.53 2.69 -15.06
C THR A 38 8.10 2.51 -15.54
N ILE A 39 7.56 3.51 -16.25
CA ILE A 39 6.24 3.42 -16.89
C ILE A 39 6.19 2.21 -17.83
N GLU A 40 7.20 2.01 -18.67
CA GLU A 40 7.27 0.90 -19.65
C GLU A 40 7.31 -0.46 -18.94
N GLN A 41 8.09 -0.58 -17.88
CA GLN A 41 8.11 -1.81 -17.07
C GLN A 41 6.75 -2.07 -16.44
N ALA A 42 6.11 -1.05 -15.86
CA ALA A 42 4.79 -1.17 -15.24
C ALA A 42 3.70 -1.58 -16.23
N GLN A 43 3.73 -1.06 -17.46
CA GLN A 43 2.83 -1.47 -18.54
C GLN A 43 2.98 -2.97 -18.85
N LEU A 44 4.21 -3.46 -19.00
CA LEU A 44 4.48 -4.88 -19.26
C LEU A 44 4.03 -5.77 -18.10
N LEU A 45 4.27 -5.35 -16.87
CA LEU A 45 3.86 -6.08 -15.67
C LEU A 45 2.33 -6.14 -15.57
N SER A 46 1.65 -5.02 -15.72
CA SER A 46 0.17 -4.92 -15.65
C SER A 46 -0.50 -5.74 -16.76
N ALA A 47 0.02 -5.70 -17.98
CA ALA A 47 -0.51 -6.49 -19.11
C ALA A 47 -0.38 -8.01 -18.90
N SER A 48 0.43 -8.46 -17.95
CA SER A 48 0.61 -9.88 -17.62
C SER A 48 -0.43 -10.43 -16.64
N LEU A 49 -1.31 -9.57 -16.08
CA LEU A 49 -2.24 -9.92 -15.02
C LEU A 49 -3.62 -10.33 -15.54
N PRO A 50 -4.28 -11.28 -14.88
CA PRO A 50 -5.70 -11.54 -15.09
C PRO A 50 -6.57 -10.36 -14.64
N ALA A 51 -7.79 -10.25 -15.20
CA ALA A 51 -8.70 -9.12 -15.02
C ALA A 51 -9.14 -8.84 -13.56
N PHE A 52 -9.11 -9.84 -12.68
CA PHE A 52 -9.59 -9.70 -11.29
C PHE A 52 -8.48 -9.44 -10.27
N ILE A 53 -7.26 -9.17 -10.70
CA ILE A 53 -6.17 -8.76 -9.81
C ILE A 53 -5.97 -7.25 -9.92
N SER A 54 -6.13 -6.55 -8.80
CA SER A 54 -5.95 -5.09 -8.75
C SER A 54 -4.49 -4.70 -8.85
N VAL A 55 -4.19 -3.69 -9.66
CA VAL A 55 -2.85 -3.07 -9.74
C VAL A 55 -2.82 -1.85 -8.82
N VAL A 56 -1.89 -1.84 -7.88
CA VAL A 56 -1.69 -0.75 -6.92
C VAL A 56 -0.42 0.02 -7.28
N ALA A 57 -0.56 1.31 -7.62
CA ALA A 57 0.57 2.21 -7.81
C ALA A 57 1.01 2.79 -6.47
N LEU A 58 2.17 2.38 -5.97
CA LEU A 58 2.77 2.94 -4.76
C LEU A 58 3.60 4.16 -5.13
N VAL A 59 3.26 5.30 -4.55
CA VAL A 59 3.93 6.59 -4.75
C VAL A 59 4.37 7.19 -3.41
N VAL A 60 5.42 8.02 -3.43
CA VAL A 60 5.97 8.72 -2.27
C VAL A 60 6.16 10.19 -2.63
N ASN A 61 5.34 11.07 -2.06
CA ASN A 61 5.39 12.52 -2.28
C ASN A 61 5.44 12.92 -3.78
N MET A 62 4.73 12.15 -4.61
CA MET A 62 4.75 12.34 -6.07
C MET A 62 4.05 13.65 -6.47
N PRO A 63 4.68 14.50 -7.29
CA PRO A 63 4.05 15.70 -7.83
C PRO A 63 2.80 15.38 -8.66
N ARG A 64 1.78 16.26 -8.59
CA ARG A 64 0.51 16.07 -9.31
C ARG A 64 0.68 15.82 -10.80
N ALA A 65 1.60 16.53 -11.46
CA ALA A 65 1.83 16.37 -12.89
C ALA A 65 2.37 14.98 -13.24
N GLU A 66 3.29 14.44 -12.42
CA GLU A 66 3.85 13.11 -12.59
C GLU A 66 2.80 12.01 -12.34
N LEU A 67 1.92 12.20 -11.34
CA LEU A 67 0.83 11.25 -11.08
C LEU A 67 -0.18 11.21 -12.23
N ILE A 68 -0.50 12.36 -12.84
CA ILE A 68 -1.37 12.43 -14.02
C ILE A 68 -0.70 11.73 -15.21
N GLU A 69 0.58 11.97 -15.44
CA GLU A 69 1.35 11.29 -16.48
C GLU A 69 1.36 9.78 -16.27
N LEU A 70 1.63 9.34 -15.04
CA LEU A 70 1.58 7.92 -14.67
C LEU A 70 0.21 7.31 -14.97
N ALA A 71 -0.88 7.97 -14.57
CA ALA A 71 -2.25 7.49 -14.77
C ALA A 71 -2.67 7.43 -16.23
N ASN A 72 -2.08 8.27 -17.10
CA ASN A 72 -2.34 8.26 -18.54
C ASN A 72 -1.63 7.09 -19.26
N HIS A 73 -0.57 6.54 -18.67
CA HIS A 73 0.26 5.54 -19.33
C HIS A 73 0.19 4.15 -18.69
N VAL A 74 -0.08 4.06 -17.38
CA VAL A 74 -0.11 2.79 -16.65
C VAL A 74 -1.55 2.47 -16.22
N PRO A 75 -2.09 1.30 -16.57
CA PRO A 75 -3.41 0.86 -16.14
C PRO A 75 -3.36 0.34 -14.69
N PHE A 76 -3.41 1.25 -13.70
CA PHE A 76 -3.55 0.88 -12.29
C PHE A 76 -4.96 1.22 -11.77
N ASP A 77 -5.39 0.53 -10.72
CA ASP A 77 -6.72 0.62 -10.12
C ASP A 77 -6.75 1.47 -8.86
N ILE A 78 -5.67 1.43 -8.09
CA ILE A 78 -5.57 2.01 -6.75
C ILE A 78 -4.25 2.75 -6.62
N ILE A 79 -4.26 3.93 -5.96
CA ILE A 79 -3.05 4.63 -5.53
C ILE A 79 -2.77 4.26 -4.08
N GLN A 80 -1.52 3.94 -3.78
CA GLN A 80 -1.03 3.82 -2.41
C GLN A 80 -0.07 4.97 -2.12
N PHE A 81 -0.51 5.96 -1.35
CA PHE A 81 0.32 7.05 -0.85
C PHE A 81 1.16 6.57 0.32
N HIS A 82 2.46 6.51 0.15
CA HIS A 82 3.40 5.95 1.14
C HIS A 82 4.43 6.97 1.66
N GLY A 83 4.26 8.24 1.29
CA GLY A 83 5.08 9.36 1.74
C GLY A 83 4.47 10.08 2.95
N ASP A 84 4.70 11.39 2.99
CA ASP A 84 4.24 12.29 4.05
C ASP A 84 3.04 13.14 3.58
N GLU A 85 2.31 12.65 2.55
CA GLU A 85 1.14 13.34 2.01
C GLU A 85 0.06 13.51 3.07
N THR A 86 -0.48 14.73 3.21
CA THR A 86 -1.61 15.01 4.10
C THR A 86 -2.92 14.42 3.55
N PRO A 87 -3.98 14.30 4.37
CA PRO A 87 -5.30 13.86 3.91
C PRO A 87 -5.81 14.66 2.71
N GLU A 88 -5.68 15.98 2.74
CA GLU A 88 -6.12 16.89 1.68
C GLU A 88 -5.31 16.69 0.39
N GLN A 89 -4.00 16.51 0.52
CA GLN A 89 -3.12 16.23 -0.63
C GLN A 89 -3.49 14.90 -1.29
N CYS A 90 -3.69 13.83 -0.50
CA CYS A 90 -4.12 12.54 -1.02
C CYS A 90 -5.45 12.66 -1.77
N GLN A 91 -6.45 13.33 -1.19
CA GLN A 91 -7.75 13.56 -1.80
C GLN A 91 -7.62 14.30 -3.13
N GLN A 92 -6.86 15.41 -3.16
CA GLN A 92 -6.68 16.21 -4.37
C GLN A 92 -5.96 15.44 -5.48
N LEU A 93 -4.94 14.68 -5.13
CA LEU A 93 -4.17 13.86 -6.06
C LEU A 93 -5.01 12.70 -6.61
N ALA A 94 -5.72 11.97 -5.77
CA ALA A 94 -6.58 10.86 -6.18
C ALA A 94 -7.74 11.34 -7.06
N SER A 95 -8.35 12.48 -6.73
CA SER A 95 -9.41 13.11 -7.52
C SER A 95 -8.93 13.53 -8.90
N ALA A 96 -7.68 14.02 -9.02
CA ALA A 96 -7.10 14.45 -10.29
C ALA A 96 -6.99 13.32 -11.32
N VAL A 97 -6.91 12.07 -10.89
CA VAL A 97 -6.78 10.88 -11.73
C VAL A 97 -7.97 9.92 -11.59
N ASN A 98 -8.97 10.30 -10.80
CA ASN A 98 -10.20 9.52 -10.56
C ASN A 98 -9.92 8.07 -10.13
N LYS A 99 -9.09 7.89 -9.11
CA LYS A 99 -8.71 6.57 -8.59
C LYS A 99 -9.07 6.43 -7.12
N ARG A 100 -9.39 5.18 -6.71
CA ARG A 100 -9.42 4.79 -5.29
C ARG A 100 -8.01 4.93 -4.70
N TRP A 101 -7.93 5.14 -3.40
CA TRP A 101 -6.65 5.32 -2.77
C TRP A 101 -6.55 4.76 -1.35
N ILE A 102 -5.32 4.41 -0.99
CA ILE A 102 -4.90 3.89 0.30
C ILE A 102 -3.84 4.83 0.84
N LYS A 103 -3.89 5.17 2.12
CA LYS A 103 -2.75 5.80 2.79
C LYS A 103 -1.98 4.77 3.61
N ALA A 104 -0.68 4.73 3.43
CA ALA A 104 0.21 4.00 4.32
C ALA A 104 0.63 4.91 5.49
N LEU A 105 0.40 4.43 6.72
CA LEU A 105 0.86 5.04 7.96
C LEU A 105 2.04 4.23 8.49
N ARG A 106 3.14 4.91 8.77
CA ARG A 106 4.35 4.31 9.36
C ARG A 106 4.25 4.43 10.87
N ILE A 107 4.02 3.32 11.54
CA ILE A 107 3.75 3.28 12.97
C ILE A 107 5.02 2.98 13.75
N ASN A 108 5.40 3.92 14.61
CA ASN A 108 6.48 3.77 15.58
C ASN A 108 5.88 3.43 16.94
N THR A 109 6.19 2.26 17.47
CA THR A 109 5.68 1.77 18.76
C THR A 109 6.06 2.64 19.96
N GLU A 110 7.17 3.37 19.87
CA GLU A 110 7.62 4.27 20.94
C GLU A 110 6.86 5.60 20.95
N GLN A 111 6.22 5.99 19.85
CA GLN A 111 5.61 7.31 19.66
C GLN A 111 4.09 7.25 19.45
N HIS A 112 3.54 6.09 19.07
CA HIS A 112 2.13 5.94 18.76
C HIS A 112 1.42 5.14 19.85
N THR A 113 0.16 5.51 20.07
CA THR A 113 -0.80 4.75 20.86
C THR A 113 -1.93 4.28 19.95
N THR A 114 -2.68 3.25 20.36
CA THR A 114 -3.86 2.78 19.60
C THR A 114 -4.85 3.92 19.33
N ALA A 115 -5.11 4.78 20.32
CA ALA A 115 -5.98 5.94 20.16
C ALA A 115 -5.43 6.95 19.13
N GLY A 116 -4.11 7.19 19.13
CA GLY A 116 -3.45 8.06 18.13
C GLY A 116 -3.52 7.49 16.71
N VAL A 117 -3.36 6.18 16.58
CA VAL A 117 -3.53 5.49 15.29
C VAL A 117 -4.97 5.61 14.80
N SER A 118 -5.97 5.38 15.67
CA SER A 118 -7.39 5.55 15.33
C SER A 118 -7.70 6.97 14.86
N ALA A 119 -7.21 7.99 15.56
CA ALA A 119 -7.42 9.40 15.18
C ALA A 119 -6.84 9.72 13.80
N GLN A 120 -5.64 9.22 13.48
CA GLN A 120 -5.05 9.39 12.14
C GLN A 120 -5.90 8.68 11.07
N ILE A 121 -6.39 7.47 11.35
CA ILE A 121 -7.28 6.75 10.42
C ILE A 121 -8.53 7.57 10.13
N ASP A 122 -9.15 8.16 11.15
CA ASP A 122 -10.36 8.97 11.01
C ASP A 122 -10.14 10.23 10.15
N GLU A 123 -8.96 10.88 10.26
CA GLU A 123 -8.60 12.01 9.39
C GLU A 123 -8.55 11.61 7.92
N PHE A 124 -7.91 10.48 7.60
CA PHE A 124 -7.86 9.98 6.22
C PHE A 124 -9.21 9.45 5.73
N ALA A 125 -10.03 8.88 6.62
CA ALA A 125 -11.39 8.47 6.30
C ALA A 125 -12.26 9.68 5.92
N ALA A 126 -12.18 10.76 6.68
CA ALA A 126 -12.89 12.02 6.38
C ALA A 126 -12.46 12.63 5.05
N ALA A 127 -11.21 12.43 4.63
CA ALA A 127 -10.71 12.85 3.31
C ALA A 127 -11.08 11.90 2.17
N GLY A 128 -11.72 10.76 2.45
CA GLY A 128 -12.21 9.82 1.44
C GLY A 128 -11.25 8.69 1.07
N ALA A 129 -10.32 8.32 1.96
CA ALA A 129 -9.54 7.10 1.79
C ALA A 129 -10.43 5.86 1.72
N ASN A 130 -10.05 4.88 0.93
CA ASN A 130 -10.78 3.62 0.81
C ASN A 130 -10.28 2.55 1.79
N SER A 131 -9.04 2.66 2.21
CA SER A 131 -8.40 1.80 3.19
C SER A 131 -7.18 2.49 3.78
N ILE A 132 -6.72 1.99 4.91
CA ILE A 132 -5.46 2.39 5.53
C ILE A 132 -4.49 1.21 5.56
N LEU A 133 -3.22 1.45 5.26
CA LEU A 133 -2.17 0.45 5.40
C LEU A 133 -1.31 0.84 6.60
N LEU A 134 -1.15 -0.08 7.56
CA LEU A 134 -0.29 0.12 8.72
C LEU A 134 1.02 -0.65 8.48
N ASP A 135 2.13 0.09 8.42
CA ASP A 135 3.48 -0.44 8.19
C ASP A 135 4.39 -0.12 9.38
N ALA A 136 5.38 -0.97 9.62
CA ALA A 136 6.37 -0.72 10.65
C ALA A 136 7.23 0.51 10.30
N TYR A 137 7.42 1.40 11.26
CA TYR A 137 8.26 2.57 11.08
C TYR A 137 9.74 2.19 10.91
N HIS A 138 10.40 2.83 9.94
CA HIS A 138 11.85 2.82 9.82
C HIS A 138 12.34 4.24 9.51
N PRO A 139 13.34 4.80 10.27
CA PRO A 139 13.72 6.22 10.18
C PRO A 139 14.24 6.66 8.82
N HIS A 140 14.69 5.73 7.98
CA HIS A 140 15.36 6.08 6.71
C HIS A 140 14.80 5.34 5.48
N LYS A 141 13.65 4.64 5.60
CA LYS A 141 13.06 3.88 4.48
C LYS A 141 11.53 3.94 4.48
N TYR A 142 10.96 3.98 3.29
CA TYR A 142 9.54 3.85 3.05
C TYR A 142 9.24 2.40 2.63
N GLY A 143 8.82 1.56 3.60
CA GLY A 143 8.44 0.16 3.39
C GLY A 143 9.60 -0.83 3.13
N GLY A 144 9.30 -2.12 3.17
CA GLY A 144 10.23 -3.19 2.82
C GLY A 144 11.47 -3.31 3.72
N THR A 145 11.36 -2.98 4.99
CA THR A 145 12.50 -2.93 5.93
C THR A 145 12.72 -4.22 6.70
N GLY A 146 11.72 -5.13 6.70
CA GLY A 146 11.70 -6.33 7.54
C GLY A 146 11.45 -6.05 9.03
N ALA A 147 11.27 -4.78 9.43
CA ALA A 147 10.88 -4.44 10.79
C ALA A 147 9.47 -4.95 11.06
N ARG A 148 9.23 -5.54 12.24
CA ARG A 148 7.91 -6.05 12.62
C ARG A 148 7.06 -4.92 13.18
N PHE A 149 5.82 -4.84 12.72
CA PHE A 149 4.78 -4.01 13.31
C PHE A 149 4.31 -4.63 14.63
N ASP A 150 4.11 -3.80 15.64
CA ASP A 150 3.51 -4.25 16.90
C ASP A 150 1.98 -4.29 16.78
N TRP A 151 1.44 -5.47 16.65
CA TRP A 151 0.00 -5.70 16.44
C TRP A 151 -0.88 -5.23 17.61
N SER A 152 -0.31 -4.97 18.79
CA SER A 152 -1.06 -4.40 19.92
C SER A 152 -1.58 -2.98 19.67
N LEU A 153 -1.01 -2.29 18.67
CA LEU A 153 -1.45 -0.96 18.25
C LEU A 153 -2.61 -0.98 17.24
N LEU A 154 -3.04 -2.17 16.79
CA LEU A 154 -4.19 -2.29 15.88
C LEU A 154 -5.49 -1.86 16.61
N PRO A 155 -6.26 -0.91 16.07
CA PRO A 155 -7.59 -0.60 16.57
C PRO A 155 -8.52 -1.80 16.42
N GLN A 156 -9.32 -2.09 17.44
CA GLN A 156 -10.35 -3.14 17.36
C GLN A 156 -11.52 -2.70 16.47
N ASP A 157 -11.85 -1.40 16.53
CA ASP A 157 -12.84 -0.75 15.67
C ASP A 157 -12.13 0.32 14.84
N SER A 158 -12.28 0.26 13.54
CA SER A 158 -11.65 1.19 12.60
C SER A 158 -12.68 1.73 11.61
N SER A 159 -12.66 3.03 11.35
CA SER A 159 -13.50 3.67 10.33
C SER A 159 -13.13 3.29 8.89
N LEU A 160 -11.95 2.69 8.68
CA LEU A 160 -11.49 2.19 7.39
C LEU A 160 -11.03 0.73 7.48
N PRO A 161 -11.17 -0.05 6.40
CA PRO A 161 -10.53 -1.36 6.29
C PRO A 161 -9.00 -1.24 6.49
N ILE A 162 -8.45 -2.03 7.41
CA ILE A 162 -7.02 -2.04 7.72
C ILE A 162 -6.29 -3.08 6.85
N ILE A 163 -5.21 -2.66 6.22
CA ILE A 163 -4.24 -3.51 5.54
C ILE A 163 -3.00 -3.57 6.42
N LEU A 164 -2.62 -4.75 6.87
CA LEU A 164 -1.45 -4.94 7.71
C LEU A 164 -0.22 -5.21 6.85
N ALA A 165 0.84 -4.46 7.09
CA ALA A 165 2.15 -4.62 6.48
C ALA A 165 3.26 -4.63 7.55
N GLY A 166 4.52 -4.65 7.13
CA GLY A 166 5.68 -4.58 8.00
C GLY A 166 6.08 -5.93 8.60
N GLY A 167 7.13 -6.53 8.02
CA GLY A 167 7.77 -7.73 8.53
C GLY A 167 6.92 -9.00 8.52
N LEU A 168 5.91 -9.05 7.63
CA LEU A 168 5.14 -10.27 7.40
C LEU A 168 5.95 -11.27 6.57
N ASP A 169 5.97 -12.51 7.03
CA ASP A 169 6.69 -13.62 6.43
C ASP A 169 5.89 -14.94 6.57
N ALA A 170 6.42 -16.04 6.04
CA ALA A 170 5.77 -17.34 6.09
C ALA A 170 5.59 -17.88 7.52
N ASP A 171 6.40 -17.45 8.48
CA ASP A 171 6.37 -17.95 9.85
C ASP A 171 5.32 -17.21 10.71
N ASN A 172 4.95 -15.97 10.34
CA ASN A 172 4.07 -15.12 11.15
C ASN A 172 2.74 -14.78 10.47
N VAL A 173 2.63 -14.86 9.15
CA VAL A 173 1.43 -14.41 8.42
C VAL A 173 0.17 -15.16 8.84
N ALA A 174 0.27 -16.43 9.22
CA ALA A 174 -0.88 -17.22 9.66
C ALA A 174 -1.54 -16.66 10.94
N ALA A 175 -0.76 -16.06 11.84
CA ALA A 175 -1.28 -15.44 13.05
C ALA A 175 -2.12 -14.16 12.78
N THR A 176 -2.00 -13.57 11.59
CA THR A 176 -2.81 -12.40 11.20
C THR A 176 -4.29 -12.73 10.99
N LEU A 177 -4.64 -14.01 10.84
CA LEU A 177 -6.03 -14.45 10.66
C LEU A 177 -6.93 -14.13 11.87
N GLU A 178 -6.36 -14.00 13.06
CA GLU A 178 -7.06 -13.66 14.31
C GLU A 178 -7.17 -12.16 14.55
N LEU A 179 -6.60 -11.31 13.68
CA LEU A 179 -6.56 -9.87 13.85
C LEU A 179 -7.75 -9.18 13.17
N PRO A 180 -8.20 -8.01 13.68
CA PRO A 180 -9.28 -7.23 13.09
C PRO A 180 -8.80 -6.46 11.85
N ILE A 181 -8.31 -7.18 10.85
CA ILE A 181 -7.78 -6.62 9.61
C ILE A 181 -8.52 -7.13 8.38
N TYR A 182 -8.53 -6.32 7.35
CA TYR A 182 -9.15 -6.67 6.06
C TYR A 182 -8.20 -7.44 5.15
N ALA A 183 -6.94 -7.03 5.11
CA ALA A 183 -5.94 -7.58 4.19
C ALA A 183 -4.54 -7.60 4.80
N VAL A 184 -3.65 -8.36 4.18
CA VAL A 184 -2.21 -8.32 4.41
C VAL A 184 -1.48 -7.83 3.17
N ASP A 185 -0.37 -7.08 3.38
CA ASP A 185 0.56 -6.64 2.34
C ASP A 185 1.95 -7.21 2.62
N VAL A 186 2.42 -8.09 1.76
CA VAL A 186 3.72 -8.76 1.87
C VAL A 186 4.67 -8.21 0.80
N SER A 187 5.91 -7.92 1.20
CA SER A 187 6.88 -7.27 0.31
C SER A 187 8.32 -7.75 0.52
#